data_0dc38ae83f5faabed76460a4dc8a9cea
#
_entry.id   0dc38ae83f5faabed76460a4dc8a9cea
#
_cell.length_a   1.000
_cell.length_b   1.000
_cell.length_c   1.000
_cell.angle_alpha   90.00
_cell.angle_beta   90.00
_cell.angle_gamma   90.00
#
_symmetry.space_group_name_H-M   'P 1'
#
loop_
_entity.id
_entity.type
_entity.pdbx_description
1 polymer ?
#
loop_
_entity_poly.entity_id
_entity_poly.type
_entity_poly.pdbx_seq_one_letter_code
_entity_poly.pdbx_strand_id
1 'polypeptide(L)'
;EVAYDRGYPVTMNTPENTEFAAEVAKAVSGKVDTETAPLMGAEDFSFMLNERPGAYIFLGNGDTAMVHHPAYNFDDSAIPFGSSWYAEMAETRMPAA
;
A
#
# COMPACT_ATOMS: atom_id res chain seq x y z
N GLU A 1 13.43 -30.87 19.67
CA GLU A 1 12.73 -29.66 20.16
C GLU A 1 12.32 -28.82 18.96
N VAL A 2 11.06 -28.43 18.89
CA VAL A 2 10.53 -27.55 17.83
C VAL A 2 10.15 -26.21 18.48
N ALA A 3 10.78 -25.11 18.04
CA ALA A 3 10.39 -23.76 18.39
C ALA A 3 9.57 -23.15 17.24
N TYR A 4 8.42 -22.57 17.56
CA TYR A 4 7.58 -21.86 16.59
C TYR A 4 7.43 -20.39 17.00
N ASP A 5 7.95 -19.51 16.17
CA ASP A 5 7.80 -18.07 16.34
C ASP A 5 6.79 -17.54 15.30
N ARG A 6 5.76 -16.87 15.78
CA ARG A 6 4.63 -16.45 14.91
C ARG A 6 4.95 -15.30 13.96
N GLY A 7 5.93 -14.49 14.25
CA GLY A 7 6.25 -13.33 13.39
C GLY A 7 5.06 -12.37 13.20
N TYR A 8 4.97 -11.75 12.02
CA TYR A 8 3.91 -10.79 11.69
C TYR A 8 2.59 -11.48 11.31
N PRO A 9 1.43 -10.86 11.63
CA PRO A 9 0.15 -11.32 11.10
C PRO A 9 0.05 -11.07 9.58
N VAL A 10 -0.97 -11.66 8.96
CA VAL A 10 -1.28 -11.41 7.55
C VAL A 10 -1.70 -9.96 7.36
N THR A 11 -1.12 -9.27 6.38
CA THR A 11 -1.56 -7.93 5.95
C THR A 11 -2.82 -8.10 5.11
N MET A 12 -3.97 -7.81 5.70
CA MET A 12 -5.27 -7.99 5.07
C MET A 12 -6.02 -6.66 5.05
N ASN A 13 -6.19 -6.09 3.87
CA ASN A 13 -6.98 -4.89 3.66
C ASN A 13 -8.47 -5.15 3.95
N THR A 14 -9.19 -4.14 4.43
CA THR A 14 -10.65 -4.21 4.48
C THR A 14 -11.24 -3.85 3.11
N PRO A 15 -12.28 -4.56 2.63
CA PRO A 15 -12.82 -4.36 1.29
C PRO A 15 -13.20 -2.92 0.98
N GLU A 16 -14.00 -2.29 1.85
CA GLU A 16 -14.47 -0.90 1.67
C GLU A 16 -13.32 0.10 1.56
N ASN A 17 -12.28 -0.04 2.39
CA ASN A 17 -11.13 0.85 2.32
C ASN A 17 -10.25 0.56 1.10
N THR A 18 -10.23 -0.68 0.62
CA THR A 18 -9.53 -1.05 -0.61
C THR A 18 -10.18 -0.40 -1.83
N GLU A 19 -11.51 -0.47 -1.92
CA GLU A 19 -12.27 0.17 -3.00
C GLU A 19 -12.02 1.67 -3.02
N PHE A 20 -12.14 2.34 -1.88
CA PHE A 20 -11.88 3.77 -1.76
C PHE A 20 -10.42 4.14 -2.12
N ALA A 21 -9.45 3.39 -1.61
CA ALA A 21 -8.03 3.59 -1.92
C ALA A 21 -7.74 3.44 -3.43
N ALA A 22 -8.40 2.47 -4.08
CA ALA A 22 -8.29 2.24 -5.52
C ALA A 22 -8.93 3.37 -6.34
N GLU A 23 -10.10 3.89 -5.92
CA GLU A 23 -10.74 5.04 -6.57
C GLU A 23 -9.83 6.27 -6.54
N VAL A 24 -9.24 6.58 -5.39
CA VAL A 24 -8.30 7.69 -5.24
C VAL A 24 -7.03 7.45 -6.06
N ALA A 25 -6.49 6.23 -6.05
CA ALA A 25 -5.32 5.88 -6.86
C ALA A 25 -5.58 6.08 -8.35
N LYS A 26 -6.77 5.70 -8.81
CA LYS A 26 -7.19 5.90 -10.21
C LYS A 26 -7.36 7.37 -10.56
N ALA A 27 -7.93 8.17 -9.66
CA ALA A 27 -8.07 9.62 -9.86
C ALA A 27 -6.71 10.31 -9.99
N VAL A 28 -5.74 9.93 -9.16
CA VAL A 28 -4.39 10.52 -9.13
C VAL A 28 -3.51 10.07 -10.28
N SER A 29 -3.52 8.76 -10.61
CA SER A 29 -2.58 8.16 -11.56
C SER A 29 -3.17 7.79 -12.93
N GLY A 30 -4.49 7.82 -13.05
CA GLY A 30 -5.20 7.39 -14.26
C GLY A 30 -5.34 5.86 -14.40
N LYS A 31 -4.63 5.07 -13.60
CA LYS A 31 -4.70 3.61 -13.63
C LYS A 31 -4.41 3.00 -12.27
N VAL A 32 -5.01 1.84 -12.00
CA VAL A 32 -4.78 1.05 -10.80
C VAL A 32 -4.99 -0.43 -11.15
N ASP A 33 -4.22 -1.30 -10.54
CA ASP A 33 -4.43 -2.75 -10.58
C ASP A 33 -5.07 -3.17 -9.24
N THR A 34 -6.29 -3.67 -9.31
CA THR A 34 -7.06 -4.18 -8.15
C THR A 34 -6.97 -5.70 -8.00
N GLU A 35 -6.34 -6.38 -8.96
CA GLU A 35 -6.24 -7.83 -9.02
C GLU A 35 -4.83 -8.35 -8.66
N THR A 36 -4.07 -7.56 -7.93
CA THR A 36 -2.72 -7.94 -7.49
C THR A 36 -2.77 -9.24 -6.70
N ALA A 37 -1.99 -10.22 -7.15
CA ALA A 37 -1.88 -11.50 -6.45
C ALA A 37 -1.25 -11.31 -5.05
N PRO A 38 -1.63 -12.14 -4.06
CA PRO A 38 -1.02 -12.12 -2.75
C PRO A 38 0.51 -12.31 -2.82
N LEU A 39 1.24 -11.49 -2.08
CA LEU A 39 2.70 -11.56 -1.99
C LEU A 39 3.13 -12.24 -0.69
N MET A 40 4.15 -13.09 -0.79
CA MET A 40 4.75 -13.79 0.36
C MET A 40 5.80 -12.88 1.00
N GLY A 41 5.34 -11.84 1.70
CA GLY A 41 6.18 -10.88 2.43
C GLY A 41 5.62 -10.57 3.80
N ALA A 42 6.47 -10.16 4.72
CA ALA A 42 6.07 -9.64 6.01
C ALA A 42 5.93 -8.12 5.94
N GLU A 43 4.89 -7.57 6.56
CA GLU A 43 4.60 -6.14 6.60
C GLU A 43 4.04 -5.77 7.97
N ASP A 44 4.67 -4.83 8.65
CA ASP A 44 4.26 -4.44 10.02
C ASP A 44 2.98 -3.62 10.06
N PHE A 45 2.56 -3.02 8.94
CA PHE A 45 1.24 -2.40 8.81
C PHE A 45 0.09 -3.36 9.10
N SER A 46 0.35 -4.67 9.04
CA SER A 46 -0.58 -5.72 9.45
C SER A 46 -1.09 -5.55 10.89
N PHE A 47 -0.25 -5.05 11.80
CA PHE A 47 -0.68 -4.76 13.18
C PHE A 47 -1.67 -3.60 13.24
N MET A 48 -1.49 -2.56 12.41
CA MET A 48 -2.45 -1.46 12.30
C MET A 48 -3.79 -1.93 11.75
N LEU A 49 -3.77 -2.80 10.73
CA LEU A 49 -4.98 -3.36 10.13
C LEU A 49 -5.77 -4.27 11.09
N ASN A 50 -5.11 -4.90 12.04
CA ASN A 50 -5.77 -5.66 13.09
C ASN A 50 -6.51 -4.76 14.09
N GLU A 51 -6.06 -3.51 14.28
CA GLU A 51 -6.65 -2.55 15.21
C GLU A 51 -7.67 -1.63 14.56
N ARG A 52 -7.52 -1.34 13.27
CA ARG A 52 -8.37 -0.40 12.54
C ARG A 52 -8.58 -0.85 11.10
N PRO A 53 -9.79 -0.69 10.55
CA PRO A 53 -10.03 -0.87 9.12
C PRO A 53 -9.13 0.05 8.29
N GLY A 54 -8.56 -0.47 7.22
CA GLY A 54 -7.64 0.27 6.37
C GLY A 54 -7.26 -0.47 5.11
N ALA A 55 -6.38 0.14 4.33
CA ALA A 55 -5.80 -0.45 3.14
C ALA A 55 -4.32 -0.10 3.02
N TYR A 56 -3.54 -1.10 2.64
CA TYR A 56 -2.15 -0.98 2.24
C TYR A 56 -2.07 -1.14 0.72
N ILE A 57 -1.41 -0.23 0.04
CA ILE A 57 -1.24 -0.26 -1.41
C ILE A 57 0.23 -0.25 -1.81
N PHE A 58 0.52 -0.72 -3.01
CA PHE A 58 1.84 -0.62 -3.63
C PHE A 58 1.88 0.52 -4.65
N LEU A 59 2.96 1.27 -4.62
CA LEU A 59 3.28 2.24 -5.66
C LEU A 59 4.38 1.66 -6.56
N GLY A 60 4.11 1.55 -7.85
CA GLY A 60 5.09 1.07 -8.81
C GLY A 60 6.28 2.01 -8.93
N ASN A 61 7.47 1.44 -9.01
CA ASN A 61 8.76 2.17 -9.11
C ASN A 61 9.47 1.96 -10.46
N GLY A 62 8.73 1.50 -11.49
CA GLY A 62 9.32 1.25 -12.80
C GLY A 62 10.16 -0.04 -12.86
N ASP A 63 10.99 -0.13 -13.90
CA ASP A 63 11.85 -1.29 -14.13
C ASP A 63 13.16 -1.16 -13.34
N THR A 64 13.16 -1.69 -12.13
CA THR A 64 14.32 -1.70 -11.23
C THR A 64 14.40 -3.03 -10.48
N ALA A 65 15.53 -3.27 -9.81
CA ALA A 65 15.63 -4.39 -8.89
C ALA A 65 14.60 -4.27 -7.75
N MET A 66 14.22 -5.40 -7.18
CA MET A 66 13.27 -5.46 -6.06
C MET A 66 13.78 -4.67 -4.85
N VAL A 67 12.86 -4.22 -4.01
CA VAL A 67 13.17 -3.64 -2.69
C VAL A 67 14.12 -4.56 -1.91
N HIS A 68 15.01 -3.99 -1.10
CA HIS A 68 16.09 -4.68 -0.36
C HIS A 68 17.23 -5.25 -1.22
N HIS A 69 17.19 -5.13 -2.53
CA HIS A 69 18.30 -5.52 -3.40
C HIS A 69 19.35 -4.38 -3.47
N PRO A 70 20.65 -4.67 -3.46
CA PRO A 70 21.70 -3.62 -3.52
C PRO A 70 21.64 -2.73 -4.77
N ALA A 71 21.08 -3.23 -5.87
CA ALA A 71 20.90 -2.48 -7.11
C ALA A 71 19.53 -1.82 -7.23
N TYR A 72 18.72 -1.79 -6.14
CA TYR A 72 17.47 -1.06 -6.14
C TYR A 72 17.70 0.43 -6.40
N ASN A 73 16.93 0.99 -7.33
CA ASN A 73 16.99 2.41 -7.66
C ASN A 73 15.58 3.00 -7.57
N PHE A 74 15.40 3.92 -6.63
CA PHE A 74 14.13 4.61 -6.46
C PHE A 74 13.92 5.63 -7.61
N ASP A 75 12.74 5.61 -8.20
CA ASP A 75 12.35 6.58 -9.22
C ASP A 75 11.63 7.77 -8.58
N ASP A 76 12.31 8.92 -8.51
CA ASP A 76 11.76 10.15 -7.93
C ASP A 76 10.47 10.60 -8.62
N SER A 77 10.22 10.18 -9.86
CA SER A 77 8.96 10.47 -10.57
C SER A 77 7.73 9.82 -9.92
N ALA A 78 7.92 8.83 -9.06
CA ALA A 78 6.85 8.21 -8.27
C ALA A 78 6.39 9.09 -7.09
N ILE A 79 7.24 10.00 -6.59
CA ILE A 79 6.95 10.82 -5.41
C ILE A 79 5.65 11.64 -5.55
N PRO A 80 5.42 12.36 -6.66
CA PRO A 80 4.19 13.14 -6.83
C PRO A 80 2.92 12.28 -6.74
N PHE A 81 2.96 11.07 -7.28
CA PHE A 81 1.81 10.16 -7.23
C PHE A 81 1.49 9.70 -5.81
N GLY A 82 2.51 9.27 -5.06
CA GLY A 82 2.33 8.87 -3.67
C GLY A 82 1.87 10.04 -2.79
N SER A 83 2.48 11.21 -2.93
CA SER A 83 2.11 12.41 -2.17
C SER A 83 0.70 12.88 -2.47
N SER A 84 0.32 12.93 -3.76
CA SER A 84 -1.03 13.32 -4.18
C SER A 84 -2.08 12.32 -3.73
N TRP A 85 -1.75 11.01 -3.72
CA TRP A 85 -2.66 10.00 -3.21
C TRP A 85 -2.98 10.22 -1.73
N TYR A 86 -1.98 10.50 -0.88
CA TYR A 86 -2.23 10.80 0.53
C TYR A 86 -3.03 12.09 0.72
N ALA A 87 -2.73 13.13 -0.03
CA ALA A 87 -3.48 14.39 0.03
C ALA A 87 -4.94 14.19 -0.34
N GLU A 88 -5.21 13.54 -1.46
CA GLU A 88 -6.56 13.27 -1.95
C GLU A 88 -7.35 12.34 -1.01
N MET A 89 -6.69 11.34 -0.41
CA MET A 89 -7.29 10.50 0.63
C MET A 89 -7.78 11.33 1.82
N ALA A 90 -6.94 12.25 2.30
CA ALA A 90 -7.26 13.12 3.42
C ALA A 90 -8.39 14.10 3.07
N GLU A 91 -8.30 14.79 1.94
CA GLU A 91 -9.28 15.77 1.50
C GLU A 91 -10.66 15.15 1.24
N THR A 92 -10.70 13.94 0.69
CA THR A 92 -11.94 13.24 0.39
C THR A 92 -12.62 12.68 1.64
N ARG A 93 -11.85 12.13 2.59
CA ARG A 93 -12.40 11.52 3.82
C ARG A 93 -12.59 12.51 4.97
N MET A 94 -11.82 13.59 4.98
CA MET A 94 -11.84 14.62 6.03
C MET A 94 -12.03 15.99 5.40
N PRO A 95 -13.12 16.25 4.68
CA PRO A 95 -13.33 17.56 4.07
C PRO A 95 -13.36 18.64 5.14
N ALA A 96 -12.76 19.80 4.83
CA ALA A 96 -12.83 20.96 5.71
C ALA A 96 -14.31 21.35 5.93
N ALA A 97 -14.62 21.75 7.14
CA ALA A 97 -15.95 22.25 7.51
C ALA A 97 -16.26 23.58 6.84
#